data_43e16324ea49cc5c54d1e960ec51a8d2
#
_entry.id   43e16324ea49cc5c54d1e960ec51a8d2
#
_cell.length_a   1.000
_cell.length_b   1.000
_cell.length_c   1.000
_cell.angle_alpha   90.00
_cell.angle_beta   90.00
_cell.angle_gamma   90.00
#
_symmetry.space_group_name_H-M   'P 1'
#
loop_
_entity.id
_entity.type
_entity.pdbx_description
1 polymer ?
#
loop_
_entity_poly.entity_id
_entity_poly.type
_entity_poly.pdbx_seq_one_letter_code
_entity_poly.pdbx_strand_id
1 'polypeptide(L)'
;QKAAKLMANLYLQLEKYGYSGHEASVFMVRVLFCLFADDTQMWKRGIFLNFVNSTVEDGSGVGPRIESLFEILNTPKEKRPKVIDEQLREFPYVNGGVFAERLSTIYFTREMREALLKASAYDWSAINPTIFGTLFQAIKSKEERRLLGEHYTTEEAINKVLDPMLFDDLNERLVLAWDN
;
A
#
# COMPACT_ATOMS: atom_id res chain seq x y z
N GLN A 1 -5.37 17.07 -1.68
CA GLN A 1 -6.46 16.92 -0.70
C GLN A 1 -7.28 15.63 -0.89
N LYS A 2 -7.69 15.27 -2.14
CA LYS A 2 -8.54 14.10 -2.40
C LYS A 2 -7.84 12.78 -2.08
N ALA A 3 -6.60 12.62 -2.48
CA ALA A 3 -5.79 11.42 -2.19
C ALA A 3 -5.65 11.16 -0.68
N ALA A 4 -5.35 12.21 0.09
CA ALA A 4 -5.26 12.12 1.55
C ALA A 4 -6.58 11.67 2.19
N LYS A 5 -7.71 12.19 1.69
CA LYS A 5 -9.04 11.78 2.17
C LYS A 5 -9.35 10.32 1.87
N LEU A 6 -8.97 9.82 0.71
CA LEU A 6 -9.18 8.41 0.33
C LEU A 6 -8.37 7.48 1.23
N MET A 7 -7.09 7.81 1.49
CA MET A 7 -6.25 7.03 2.40
C MET A 7 -6.74 7.11 3.85
N ALA A 8 -7.11 8.30 4.31
CA ALA A 8 -7.66 8.49 5.64
C ALA A 8 -8.97 7.71 5.83
N ASN A 9 -9.83 7.68 4.83
CA ASN A 9 -11.08 6.91 4.88
C ASN A 9 -10.79 5.40 4.99
N LEU A 10 -9.87 4.87 4.18
CA LEU A 10 -9.49 3.47 4.27
C LEU A 10 -8.92 3.13 5.67
N TYR A 11 -8.04 3.97 6.20
CA TYR A 11 -7.49 3.78 7.54
C TYR A 11 -8.57 3.80 8.63
N LEU A 12 -9.53 4.73 8.55
CA LEU A 12 -10.64 4.80 9.48
C LEU A 12 -11.53 3.56 9.44
N GLN A 13 -11.74 2.97 8.26
CA GLN A 13 -12.45 1.71 8.14
C GLN A 13 -11.68 0.56 8.81
N LEU A 14 -10.35 0.49 8.62
CA LEU A 14 -9.51 -0.49 9.32
C LEU A 14 -9.62 -0.33 10.85
N GLU A 15 -9.47 0.89 11.34
CA GLU A 15 -9.53 1.22 12.76
C GLU A 15 -10.89 0.86 13.39
N LYS A 16 -11.98 1.13 12.68
CA LYS A 16 -13.35 0.80 13.09
C LYS A 16 -13.52 -0.69 13.41
N TYR A 17 -12.81 -1.55 12.67
CA TYR A 17 -12.87 -3.00 12.84
C TYR A 17 -11.70 -3.58 13.65
N GLY A 18 -10.99 -2.74 14.39
CA GLY A 18 -9.96 -3.15 15.36
C GLY A 18 -8.55 -3.31 14.77
N TYR A 19 -8.33 -2.94 13.52
CA TYR A 19 -7.00 -2.96 12.92
C TYR A 19 -6.31 -1.62 13.16
N SER A 20 -5.27 -1.63 13.97
CA SER A 20 -4.51 -0.43 14.34
C SER A 20 -3.03 -0.77 14.57
N GLY A 21 -2.21 0.23 14.90
CA GLY A 21 -0.81 0.02 15.26
C GLY A 21 0.10 -0.22 14.06
N HIS A 22 1.23 -0.83 14.36
CA HIS A 22 2.29 -1.09 13.40
C HIS A 22 1.81 -1.88 12.17
N GLU A 23 1.10 -2.97 12.37
CA GLU A 23 0.62 -3.81 11.26
C GLU A 23 -0.33 -3.05 10.32
N ALA A 24 -1.27 -2.26 10.87
CA ALA A 24 -2.15 -1.44 10.07
C ALA A 24 -1.37 -0.37 9.28
N SER A 25 -0.37 0.24 9.89
CA SER A 25 0.50 1.22 9.21
C SER A 25 1.30 0.59 8.08
N VAL A 26 1.92 -0.56 8.29
CA VAL A 26 2.64 -1.28 7.24
C VAL A 26 1.70 -1.71 6.11
N PHE A 27 0.52 -2.20 6.45
CA PHE A 27 -0.52 -2.53 5.47
C PHE A 27 -0.88 -1.32 4.60
N MET A 28 -1.12 -0.17 5.22
CA MET A 28 -1.45 1.08 4.50
C MET A 28 -0.32 1.55 3.58
N VAL A 29 0.94 1.42 4.00
CA VAL A 29 2.12 1.72 3.16
C VAL A 29 2.14 0.83 1.93
N ARG A 30 1.93 -0.47 2.10
CA ARG A 30 1.91 -1.44 1.00
C ARG A 30 0.77 -1.18 0.02
N VAL A 31 -0.42 -0.86 0.53
CA VAL A 31 -1.56 -0.47 -0.30
C VAL A 31 -1.24 0.80 -1.08
N LEU A 32 -0.71 1.82 -0.41
CA LEU A 32 -0.33 3.07 -1.07
C LEU A 32 0.72 2.83 -2.17
N PHE A 33 1.69 1.96 -1.92
CA PHE A 33 2.64 1.54 -2.94
C PHE A 33 1.95 0.90 -4.16
N CYS A 34 1.01 -0.01 -3.93
CA CYS A 34 0.26 -0.66 -5.01
C CYS A 34 -0.57 0.34 -5.82
N LEU A 35 -1.21 1.29 -5.15
CA LEU A 35 -2.00 2.35 -5.81
C LEU A 35 -1.12 3.22 -6.71
N PHE A 36 0.04 3.62 -6.21
CA PHE A 36 1.00 4.41 -6.96
C PHE A 36 1.60 3.62 -8.13
N ALA A 37 2.01 2.38 -7.90
CA ALA A 37 2.58 1.51 -8.93
C ALA A 37 1.59 1.23 -10.07
N ASP A 38 0.30 1.17 -9.78
CA ASP A 38 -0.76 0.93 -10.76
C ASP A 38 -0.91 2.07 -11.78
N ASP A 39 -0.56 3.29 -11.39
CA ASP A 39 -0.71 4.49 -12.23
C ASP A 39 0.62 5.07 -12.77
N THR A 40 1.76 4.61 -12.26
CA THR A 40 3.08 5.13 -12.64
C THR A 40 3.90 4.21 -13.54
N GLN A 41 3.29 3.19 -14.12
CA GLN A 41 3.93 2.22 -15.01
C GLN A 41 5.04 1.37 -14.36
N MET A 42 5.10 1.29 -13.04
CA MET A 42 5.97 0.31 -12.36
C MET A 42 5.55 -1.14 -12.69
N TRP A 43 4.27 -1.30 -13.04
CA TRP A 43 3.70 -2.48 -13.66
C TRP A 43 2.59 -2.08 -14.66
N LYS A 44 1.96 -3.05 -15.30
CA LYS A 44 0.85 -2.79 -16.22
C LYS A 44 -0.27 -2.05 -15.50
N ARG A 45 -0.67 -0.90 -16.05
CA ARG A 45 -1.70 -0.03 -15.48
C ARG A 45 -2.99 -0.78 -15.21
N GLY A 46 -3.55 -0.56 -14.03
CA GLY A 46 -4.88 -1.05 -13.64
C GLY A 46 -4.92 -2.51 -13.18
N ILE A 47 -3.80 -3.24 -13.09
CA ILE A 47 -3.83 -4.63 -12.64
C ILE A 47 -4.19 -4.74 -11.16
N PHE A 48 -3.80 -3.77 -10.33
CA PHE A 48 -4.19 -3.75 -8.92
C PHE A 48 -5.68 -3.42 -8.75
N LEU A 49 -6.18 -2.42 -9.46
CA LEU A 49 -7.62 -2.11 -9.48
C LEU A 49 -8.44 -3.33 -9.91
N ASN A 50 -8.05 -3.98 -11.01
CA ASN A 50 -8.74 -5.17 -11.50
C ASN A 50 -8.67 -6.33 -10.49
N PHE A 51 -7.54 -6.50 -9.83
CA PHE A 51 -7.35 -7.51 -8.80
C PHE A 51 -8.32 -7.31 -7.62
N VAL A 52 -8.42 -6.08 -7.11
CA VAL A 52 -9.38 -5.75 -6.03
C VAL A 52 -10.82 -5.87 -6.52
N ASN A 53 -11.12 -5.39 -7.72
CA ASN A 53 -12.47 -5.40 -8.28
C ASN A 53 -13.00 -6.83 -8.53
N SER A 54 -12.11 -7.79 -8.78
CA SER A 54 -12.48 -9.21 -8.96
C SER A 54 -12.85 -9.94 -7.67
N THR A 55 -12.70 -9.32 -6.51
CA THR A 55 -13.09 -9.89 -5.21
C THR A 55 -14.60 -9.82 -5.00
N VAL A 56 -15.11 -10.63 -4.07
CA VAL A 56 -16.54 -10.67 -3.74
C VAL A 56 -16.97 -9.36 -3.08
N GLU A 57 -18.13 -8.85 -3.43
CA GLU A 57 -18.65 -7.54 -3.01
C GLU A 57 -18.78 -7.39 -1.49
N ASP A 58 -19.02 -8.47 -0.77
CA ASP A 58 -19.13 -8.46 0.69
C ASP A 58 -17.79 -8.25 1.41
N GLY A 59 -16.67 -8.28 0.67
CA GLY A 59 -15.32 -8.11 1.19
C GLY A 59 -14.65 -9.39 1.71
N SER A 60 -15.36 -10.51 1.79
CA SER A 60 -14.90 -11.73 2.45
C SER A 60 -13.61 -12.33 1.90
N GLY A 61 -13.34 -12.19 0.63
CA GLY A 61 -12.12 -12.72 -0.01
C GLY A 61 -10.96 -11.73 -0.13
N VAL A 62 -11.15 -10.47 0.22
CA VAL A 62 -10.17 -9.41 -0.06
C VAL A 62 -8.90 -9.59 0.74
N GLY A 63 -8.99 -9.78 2.04
CA GLY A 63 -7.83 -9.90 2.94
C GLY A 63 -6.86 -11.00 2.53
N PRO A 64 -7.30 -12.26 2.41
CA PRO A 64 -6.46 -13.36 1.96
C PRO A 64 -5.84 -13.15 0.57
N ARG A 65 -6.58 -12.53 -0.35
CA ARG A 65 -6.04 -12.22 -1.69
C ARG A 65 -4.96 -11.15 -1.64
N ILE A 66 -5.12 -10.11 -0.84
CA ILE A 66 -4.08 -9.08 -0.65
C ILE A 66 -2.85 -9.67 0.04
N GLU A 67 -3.03 -10.54 1.03
CA GLU A 67 -1.91 -11.26 1.65
C GLU A 67 -1.14 -12.07 0.61
N SER A 68 -1.82 -12.82 -0.24
CA SER A 68 -1.20 -13.55 -1.35
C SER A 68 -0.49 -12.63 -2.33
N LEU A 69 -1.05 -11.46 -2.64
CA LEU A 69 -0.40 -10.46 -3.48
C LEU A 69 0.90 -9.95 -2.84
N PHE A 70 0.88 -9.62 -1.56
CA PHE A 70 2.08 -9.16 -0.86
C PHE A 70 3.18 -10.21 -0.83
N GLU A 71 2.81 -11.48 -0.68
CA GLU A 71 3.75 -12.59 -0.78
C GLU A 71 4.36 -12.72 -2.19
N ILE A 72 3.55 -12.60 -3.23
CA ILE A 72 4.02 -12.60 -4.62
C ILE A 72 4.93 -11.42 -4.92
N LEU A 73 4.60 -10.23 -4.46
CA LEU A 73 5.44 -9.04 -4.60
C LEU A 73 6.80 -9.19 -3.89
N ASN A 74 6.85 -9.96 -2.83
CA ASN A 74 8.09 -10.28 -2.08
C ASN A 74 8.85 -11.49 -2.62
N THR A 75 8.36 -12.17 -3.66
CA THR A 75 8.95 -13.42 -4.13
C THR A 75 9.48 -13.27 -5.56
N PRO A 76 10.80 -13.45 -5.78
CA PRO A 76 11.36 -13.51 -7.13
C PRO A 76 10.63 -14.50 -8.01
N LYS A 77 10.49 -14.19 -9.31
CA LYS A 77 9.67 -14.99 -10.24
C LYS A 77 10.08 -16.46 -10.29
N GLU A 78 11.37 -16.73 -10.26
CA GLU A 78 11.95 -18.08 -10.29
C GLU A 78 11.68 -18.90 -9.01
N LYS A 79 11.31 -18.24 -7.92
CA LYS A 79 11.01 -18.88 -6.62
C LYS A 79 9.50 -19.03 -6.36
N ARG A 80 8.68 -18.53 -7.26
CA ARG A 80 7.21 -18.62 -7.14
C ARG A 80 6.71 -20.05 -7.36
N PRO A 81 5.59 -20.43 -6.71
CA PRO A 81 4.91 -21.68 -7.02
C PRO A 81 4.60 -21.80 -8.52
N LYS A 82 4.67 -23.00 -9.07
CA LYS A 82 4.32 -23.25 -10.49
C LYS A 82 2.83 -23.03 -10.75
N VAL A 83 2.00 -23.33 -9.75
CA VAL A 83 0.55 -23.14 -9.80
C VAL A 83 0.21 -21.94 -8.94
N ILE A 84 -0.13 -20.84 -9.57
CA ILE A 84 -0.56 -19.60 -8.94
C ILE A 84 -1.71 -18.99 -9.73
N ASP A 85 -2.53 -18.19 -9.06
CA ASP A 85 -3.60 -17.40 -9.68
C ASP A 85 -3.06 -16.56 -10.84
N GLU A 86 -3.78 -16.55 -11.96
CA GLU A 86 -3.35 -15.89 -13.20
C GLU A 86 -3.18 -14.37 -13.00
N GLN A 87 -4.05 -13.73 -12.21
CA GLN A 87 -3.93 -12.31 -11.89
C GLN A 87 -2.68 -12.02 -11.06
N LEU A 88 -2.30 -12.91 -10.15
CA LEU A 88 -1.07 -12.76 -9.35
C LEU A 88 0.20 -12.87 -10.20
N ARG A 89 0.17 -13.61 -11.31
CA ARG A 89 1.32 -13.73 -12.23
C ARG A 89 1.68 -12.41 -12.89
N GLU A 90 0.72 -11.53 -13.08
CA GLU A 90 0.94 -10.23 -13.73
C GLU A 90 1.83 -9.30 -12.91
N PHE A 91 1.90 -9.50 -11.58
CA PHE A 91 2.66 -8.63 -10.69
C PHE A 91 4.15 -8.95 -10.70
N PRO A 92 5.03 -7.93 -10.72
CA PRO A 92 6.48 -8.12 -10.66
C PRO A 92 6.93 -8.47 -9.24
N TYR A 93 8.20 -8.86 -9.12
CA TYR A 93 8.90 -8.89 -7.85
C TYR A 93 9.32 -7.47 -7.46
N VAL A 94 9.02 -7.07 -6.24
CA VAL A 94 9.41 -5.78 -5.66
C VAL A 94 10.52 -6.02 -4.63
N ASN A 95 11.75 -5.73 -5.00
CA ASN A 95 12.90 -5.78 -4.10
C ASN A 95 12.86 -4.61 -3.09
N GLY A 96 13.63 -4.65 -2.02
CA GLY A 96 13.79 -3.54 -1.08
C GLY A 96 13.04 -3.69 0.24
N GLY A 97 12.44 -4.83 0.51
CA GLY A 97 11.91 -5.17 1.83
C GLY A 97 10.55 -4.58 2.20
N VAL A 98 9.91 -3.81 1.31
CA VAL A 98 8.56 -3.24 1.57
C VAL A 98 7.55 -4.31 1.93
N PHE A 99 7.63 -5.47 1.28
CA PHE A 99 6.74 -6.62 1.46
C PHE A 99 7.35 -7.77 2.28
N ALA A 100 8.51 -7.56 2.92
CA ALA A 100 9.24 -8.63 3.59
C ALA A 100 8.62 -9.03 4.93
N GLU A 101 8.14 -8.07 5.71
CA GLU A 101 7.54 -8.34 7.01
C GLU A 101 6.24 -9.13 6.86
N ARG A 102 6.08 -10.19 7.65
CA ARG A 102 4.83 -10.95 7.68
C ARG A 102 3.80 -10.23 8.55
N LEU A 103 2.64 -9.93 7.96
CA LEU A 103 1.52 -9.31 8.65
C LEU A 103 0.44 -10.36 8.92
N SER A 104 -0.34 -10.13 9.98
CA SER A 104 -1.59 -10.85 10.18
C SER A 104 -2.59 -10.50 9.10
N THR A 105 -3.42 -11.46 8.70
CA THR A 105 -4.45 -11.22 7.68
C THR A 105 -5.46 -10.19 8.16
N ILE A 106 -5.71 -9.17 7.35
CA ILE A 106 -6.78 -8.20 7.58
C ILE A 106 -8.03 -8.68 6.85
N TYR A 107 -9.04 -9.04 7.60
CA TYR A 107 -10.33 -9.45 7.02
C TYR A 107 -11.17 -8.24 6.69
N PHE A 108 -11.59 -8.13 5.44
CA PHE A 108 -12.33 -6.99 4.93
C PHE A 108 -13.84 -7.14 5.11
N THR A 109 -14.48 -6.04 5.44
CA THR A 109 -15.93 -5.86 5.29
C THR A 109 -16.23 -5.26 3.91
N ARG A 110 -17.53 -5.18 3.58
CA ARG A 110 -17.98 -4.49 2.36
C ARG A 110 -17.47 -3.03 2.32
N GLU A 111 -17.58 -2.33 3.44
CA GLU A 111 -17.19 -0.91 3.54
C GLU A 111 -15.68 -0.72 3.37
N MET A 112 -14.87 -1.62 3.91
CA MET A 112 -13.42 -1.60 3.72
C MET A 112 -13.06 -1.85 2.25
N ARG A 113 -13.71 -2.82 1.62
CA ARG A 113 -13.53 -3.10 0.17
C ARG A 113 -13.91 -1.89 -0.68
N GLU A 114 -15.05 -1.26 -0.41
CA GLU A 114 -15.50 -0.06 -1.13
C GLU A 114 -14.50 1.10 -0.96
N ALA A 115 -13.97 1.30 0.24
CA ALA A 115 -12.94 2.31 0.49
C ALA A 115 -11.66 2.03 -0.31
N LEU A 116 -11.23 0.78 -0.37
CA LEU A 116 -10.08 0.35 -1.17
C LEU A 116 -10.33 0.54 -2.67
N LEU A 117 -11.50 0.18 -3.18
CA LEU A 117 -11.88 0.38 -4.58
C LEU A 117 -11.91 1.86 -4.97
N LYS A 118 -12.47 2.72 -4.12
CA LYS A 118 -12.46 4.18 -4.35
C LYS A 118 -11.05 4.74 -4.41
N ALA A 119 -10.16 4.28 -3.54
CA ALA A 119 -8.75 4.63 -3.59
C ALA A 119 -8.08 4.10 -4.86
N SER A 120 -8.36 2.86 -5.27
CA SER A 120 -7.78 2.24 -6.46
C SER A 120 -8.24 2.88 -7.78
N ALA A 121 -9.42 3.47 -7.80
CA ALA A 121 -9.97 4.17 -8.97
C ALA A 121 -9.47 5.61 -9.13
N TYR A 122 -8.77 6.15 -8.12
CA TYR A 122 -8.19 7.48 -8.19
C TYR A 122 -6.87 7.45 -8.99
N ASP A 123 -6.60 8.52 -9.74
CA ASP A 123 -5.35 8.65 -10.50
C ASP A 123 -4.20 9.14 -9.58
N TRP A 124 -3.30 8.24 -9.25
CA TRP A 124 -2.14 8.49 -8.38
C TRP A 124 -0.93 9.04 -9.14
N SER A 125 -0.95 9.08 -10.47
CA SER A 125 0.18 9.57 -11.29
C SER A 125 0.49 11.05 -11.08
N ALA A 126 -0.50 11.84 -10.67
CA ALA A 126 -0.34 13.26 -10.38
C ALA A 126 0.28 13.56 -9.00
N ILE A 127 0.51 12.54 -8.18
CA ILE A 127 1.05 12.69 -6.84
C ILE A 127 2.56 12.53 -6.88
N ASN A 128 3.28 13.60 -6.52
CA ASN A 128 4.73 13.51 -6.41
C ASN A 128 5.18 12.76 -5.14
N PRO A 129 6.42 12.24 -5.10
CA PRO A 129 6.95 11.51 -3.96
C PRO A 129 6.89 12.26 -2.62
N THR A 130 7.00 13.60 -2.63
CA THR A 130 6.91 14.43 -1.41
C THR A 130 5.51 14.42 -0.82
N ILE A 131 4.47 14.48 -1.66
CA ILE A 131 3.07 14.36 -1.22
C ILE A 131 2.80 12.95 -0.69
N PHE A 132 3.41 11.93 -1.29
CA PHE A 132 3.35 10.56 -0.81
C PHE A 132 3.84 10.44 0.65
N GLY A 133 4.99 11.01 0.97
CA GLY A 133 5.52 11.07 2.33
C GLY A 133 4.57 11.78 3.30
N THR A 134 3.97 12.89 2.88
CA THR A 134 3.00 13.65 3.68
C THR A 134 1.72 12.86 3.94
N LEU A 135 1.24 12.10 2.95
CA LEU A 135 0.08 11.21 3.10
C LEU A 135 0.34 10.10 4.12
N PHE A 136 1.51 9.50 4.03
CA PHE A 136 1.95 8.48 4.95
C PHE A 136 2.00 8.97 6.39
N GLN A 137 2.47 10.21 6.60
CA GLN A 137 2.47 10.81 7.92
C GLN A 137 1.11 11.16 8.46
N ALA A 138 0.21 11.65 7.63
CA ALA A 138 -1.16 11.94 8.05
C ALA A 138 -1.84 10.67 8.61
N ILE A 139 -1.49 9.51 8.07
CA ILE A 139 -1.96 8.21 8.56
C ILE A 139 -1.28 7.88 9.88
N LYS A 140 0.04 7.98 9.96
CA LYS A 140 0.83 7.59 11.14
C LYS A 140 0.67 8.55 12.32
N SER A 141 0.61 9.87 12.07
CA SER A 141 0.52 10.88 13.12
C SER A 141 -0.77 10.83 13.94
N LYS A 142 -1.86 10.30 13.37
CA LYS A 142 -3.10 10.11 14.10
C LYS A 142 -2.97 9.00 15.15
N GLU A 143 -2.16 8.02 14.88
CA GLU A 143 -1.89 6.90 15.78
C GLU A 143 -0.82 7.25 16.82
N GLU A 144 0.24 7.92 16.44
CA GLU A 144 1.25 8.43 17.37
C GLU A 144 0.69 9.46 18.34
N ARG A 145 -0.22 10.34 17.91
CA ARG A 145 -0.95 11.25 18.79
C ARG A 145 -1.79 10.51 19.85
N ARG A 146 -2.33 9.36 19.47
CA ARG A 146 -3.12 8.54 20.40
C ARG A 146 -2.25 7.79 21.40
N LEU A 147 -1.03 7.37 20.97
CA LEU A 147 -0.10 6.62 21.82
C LEU A 147 0.79 7.50 22.71
N LEU A 148 1.14 8.70 22.25
CA LEU A 148 2.08 9.58 22.93
C LEU A 148 1.41 10.78 23.65
N GLY A 149 0.09 10.91 23.55
CA GLY A 149 -0.69 11.86 24.34
C GLY A 149 -0.35 13.34 24.17
N GLU A 150 0.54 13.73 23.25
CA GLU A 150 0.79 15.10 22.82
C GLU A 150 2.14 15.28 22.09
N HIS A 151 2.07 16.05 20.98
CA HIS A 151 3.08 16.91 20.37
C HIS A 151 4.30 16.36 19.61
N TYR A 152 4.41 16.89 18.39
CA TYR A 152 5.54 17.05 17.47
C TYR A 152 5.97 15.84 16.62
N THR A 153 5.61 15.95 15.34
CA THR A 153 6.34 15.25 14.27
C THR A 153 6.94 16.32 13.34
N THR A 154 8.23 16.51 13.40
CA THR A 154 8.95 17.37 12.45
C THR A 154 9.17 16.62 11.14
N GLU A 155 9.31 17.36 10.05
CA GLU A 155 9.69 16.87 8.72
C GLU A 155 10.94 15.95 8.77
N GLU A 156 11.85 16.18 9.72
CA GLU A 156 13.03 15.33 9.99
C GLU A 156 12.72 13.93 10.53
N ALA A 157 11.71 13.78 11.36
CA ALA A 157 11.30 12.45 11.86
C ALA A 157 10.64 11.62 10.77
N ILE A 158 10.00 12.28 9.78
CA ILE A 158 9.43 11.70 8.59
C ILE A 158 10.51 11.10 7.71
N ASN A 159 11.48 11.94 7.38
CA ASN A 159 12.58 11.58 6.50
C ASN A 159 13.39 10.42 7.10
N LYS A 160 13.61 10.40 8.41
CA LYS A 160 14.31 9.29 9.09
C LYS A 160 13.61 7.92 9.01
N VAL A 161 12.29 7.89 8.88
CA VAL A 161 11.54 6.62 8.77
C VAL A 161 11.34 6.23 7.30
N LEU A 162 11.26 7.20 6.41
CA LEU A 162 11.02 6.98 4.98
C LEU A 162 12.32 6.86 4.17
N ASP A 163 13.37 7.61 4.51
CA ASP A 163 14.62 7.65 3.76
C ASP A 163 15.34 6.29 3.60
N PRO A 164 15.45 5.42 4.64
CA PRO A 164 16.18 4.18 4.46
C PRO A 164 15.37 3.05 3.81
N MET A 165 14.03 3.12 3.81
CA MET A 165 13.19 1.97 3.43
C MET A 165 12.39 2.13 2.15
N LEU A 166 12.10 3.37 1.74
CA LEU A 166 11.20 3.63 0.62
C LEU A 166 11.79 4.56 -0.44
N PHE A 167 12.55 5.59 -0.03
CA PHE A 167 13.00 6.61 -0.97
C PHE A 167 14.23 6.20 -1.77
N ASP A 168 15.20 5.53 -1.17
CA ASP A 168 16.40 5.11 -1.90
C ASP A 168 16.04 4.05 -2.96
N ASP A 169 15.23 3.07 -2.60
CA ASP A 169 14.82 1.99 -3.51
C ASP A 169 13.75 2.44 -4.54
N LEU A 170 12.81 3.31 -4.14
CA LEU A 170 11.83 3.90 -5.05
C LEU A 170 12.46 4.92 -6.00
N ASN A 171 13.39 5.73 -5.52
CA ASN A 171 14.12 6.67 -6.38
C ASN A 171 15.06 5.96 -7.34
N GLU A 172 15.81 4.93 -6.93
CA GLU A 172 16.62 4.14 -7.83
C GLU A 172 15.77 3.48 -8.94
N ARG A 173 14.60 2.98 -8.60
CA ARG A 173 13.71 2.32 -9.59
C ARG A 173 12.95 3.29 -10.47
N LEU A 174 12.56 4.46 -9.93
CA LEU A 174 12.00 5.53 -10.74
C LEU A 174 13.04 6.04 -11.74
N VAL A 175 14.28 6.25 -11.30
CA VAL A 175 15.39 6.66 -12.22
C VAL A 175 15.66 5.58 -13.26
N LEU A 176 15.73 4.30 -12.88
CA LEU A 176 15.94 3.20 -13.84
C LEU A 176 14.77 2.98 -14.81
N ALA A 177 13.53 3.33 -14.41
CA ALA A 177 12.37 3.27 -15.28
C ALA A 177 12.27 4.45 -16.25
N TRP A 178 12.96 5.57 -15.95
CA TRP A 178 12.97 6.78 -16.82
C TRP A 178 14.14 6.77 -17.82
N ASP A 179 15.19 5.98 -17.58
CA ASP A 179 16.37 5.87 -18.46
C ASP A 179 16.26 4.71 -19.49
N ASN A 180 15.14 4.00 -19.57
CA ASN A 180 14.81 3.00 -20.59
C ASN A 180 13.57 3.40 -21.37
#